data_c618fc86e916f3c21e2ea391f3a73a8d
#
_entry.id   c618fc86e916f3c21e2ea391f3a73a8d
#
_cell.length_a   1.000
_cell.length_b   1.000
_cell.length_c   1.000
_cell.angle_alpha   90.00
_cell.angle_beta   90.00
_cell.angle_gamma   90.00
#
_symmetry.space_group_name_H-M   'P 1'
#
loop_
_entity.id
_entity.type
_entity.pdbx_description
1 polymer ?
#
loop_
_entity_poly.entity_id
_entity_poly.type
_entity_poly.pdbx_seq_one_letter_code
_entity_poly.pdbx_strand_id
1 'polypeptide(L)'
;MSDTYIIIGAGLGGLFLGKLLNRKKMDVTILEQGSQPGGALQTFVREGIRFDTGFHSVGGMQPGGPLRKIMEPFGLNYLPWEKMGEDECIDGGPFMRCSSNTPFEMEHVVKPYENSTWRLKGGGKTLVDALVKTQDIRLNKKVVSIENKEIICADGSTFRADYIISAIHPRLTFELVKDHVRSSYLKRLAKLEDGPGAVTLNCKLKEGMLKWINHEIFLQDKVMIHFGERDADGYARSLDLLGFAPITADELIEAATKHIPDFRYALDKYWMSTPETWQRYTGTPGGTAFGIKKYTSADFLPPQTPIPWLYLTGQNTGLHGVLGTCISALNTFKALFPGE
;
A
#
# COMPACT_ATOMS: atom_id res chain seq x y z
N MET A 1 -1.17 28.65 -20.71
CA MET A 1 -0.32 27.55 -20.27
C MET A 1 -1.22 26.62 -19.45
N SER A 2 -1.09 25.32 -19.59
CA SER A 2 -1.83 24.37 -18.73
C SER A 2 -1.24 24.41 -17.35
N ASP A 3 -2.07 24.22 -16.31
CA ASP A 3 -1.61 24.07 -14.93
C ASP A 3 -0.64 22.90 -14.80
N THR A 4 0.37 23.08 -13.96
CA THR A 4 1.40 22.08 -13.64
C THR A 4 1.11 21.40 -12.31
N TYR A 5 1.35 20.09 -12.26
CA TYR A 5 1.04 19.27 -11.09
C TYR A 5 2.28 18.52 -10.61
N ILE A 6 2.55 18.56 -9.30
CA ILE A 6 3.57 17.72 -8.69
C ILE A 6 2.92 16.81 -7.67
N ILE A 7 3.20 15.51 -7.77
CA ILE A 7 2.77 14.50 -6.80
C ILE A 7 3.98 14.09 -5.96
N ILE A 8 3.85 14.14 -4.63
CA ILE A 8 4.89 13.71 -3.69
C ILE A 8 4.59 12.29 -3.22
N GLY A 9 5.44 11.34 -3.60
CA GLY A 9 5.33 9.92 -3.31
C GLY A 9 4.82 9.09 -4.49
N ALA A 10 5.62 8.13 -4.95
CA ALA A 10 5.29 7.17 -6.00
C ALA A 10 4.74 5.83 -5.45
N GLY A 11 3.97 5.86 -4.36
CA GLY A 11 3.14 4.75 -3.94
C GLY A 11 1.89 4.63 -4.83
N LEU A 12 1.03 3.63 -4.57
CA LEU A 12 -0.17 3.38 -5.38
C LEU A 12 -1.04 4.63 -5.56
N GLY A 13 -1.27 5.40 -4.49
CA GLY A 13 -2.11 6.60 -4.56
C GLY A 13 -1.56 7.65 -5.53
N GLY A 14 -0.26 7.94 -5.43
CA GLY A 14 0.41 8.89 -6.32
C GLY A 14 0.46 8.39 -7.76
N LEU A 15 0.84 7.13 -7.98
CA LEU A 15 0.92 6.52 -9.31
C LEU A 15 -0.45 6.46 -9.98
N PHE A 16 -1.51 6.10 -9.26
CA PHE A 16 -2.85 6.01 -9.83
C PHE A 16 -3.43 7.39 -10.13
N LEU A 17 -3.23 8.36 -9.25
CA LEU A 17 -3.62 9.75 -9.51
C LEU A 17 -2.85 10.33 -10.71
N GLY A 18 -1.56 10.05 -10.81
CA GLY A 18 -0.76 10.45 -11.98
C GLY A 18 -1.32 9.90 -13.29
N LYS A 19 -1.81 8.65 -13.30
CA LYS A 19 -2.52 8.08 -14.47
C LYS A 19 -3.80 8.84 -14.81
N LEU A 20 -4.59 9.22 -13.80
CA LEU A 20 -5.81 10.01 -14.00
C LEU A 20 -5.50 11.37 -14.63
N LEU A 21 -4.51 12.09 -14.09
CA LEU A 21 -4.07 13.39 -14.57
C LEU A 21 -3.47 13.31 -15.98
N ASN A 22 -2.62 12.32 -16.24
CA ASN A 22 -2.03 12.09 -17.58
C ASN A 22 -3.10 11.79 -18.64
N ARG A 23 -4.15 11.02 -18.28
CA ARG A 23 -5.28 10.79 -19.18
C ARG A 23 -6.00 12.09 -19.55
N LYS A 24 -6.02 13.06 -18.64
CA LYS A 24 -6.54 14.41 -18.88
C LYS A 24 -5.52 15.30 -19.59
N LYS A 25 -4.34 14.80 -19.93
CA LYS A 25 -3.24 15.52 -20.57
C LYS A 25 -2.69 16.69 -19.75
N MET A 26 -2.72 16.56 -18.41
CA MET A 26 -2.09 17.51 -17.50
C MET A 26 -0.56 17.28 -17.49
N ASP A 27 0.19 18.37 -17.23
CA ASP A 27 1.64 18.30 -16.98
C ASP A 27 1.88 17.83 -15.55
N VAL A 28 2.37 16.59 -15.39
CA VAL A 28 2.48 15.93 -14.07
C VAL A 28 3.87 15.34 -13.88
N THR A 29 4.51 15.73 -12.78
CA THR A 29 5.76 15.10 -12.30
C THR A 29 5.51 14.45 -10.93
N ILE A 30 6.03 13.23 -10.74
CA ILE A 30 5.98 12.51 -9.47
C ILE A 30 7.37 12.51 -8.85
N LEU A 31 7.49 12.96 -7.59
CA LEU A 31 8.74 12.95 -6.82
C LEU A 31 8.72 11.78 -5.83
N GLU A 32 9.72 10.91 -5.93
CA GLU A 32 9.85 9.73 -5.06
C GLU A 32 11.20 9.77 -4.33
N GLN A 33 11.17 9.56 -3.00
CA GLN A 33 12.38 9.56 -2.17
C GLN A 33 13.27 8.33 -2.41
N GLY A 34 12.67 7.21 -2.78
CA GLY A 34 13.34 5.93 -3.00
C GLY A 34 13.99 5.82 -4.37
N SER A 35 14.80 4.77 -4.53
CA SER A 35 15.42 4.41 -5.80
C SER A 35 14.49 3.62 -6.74
N GLN A 36 13.28 3.29 -6.27
CA GLN A 36 12.24 2.61 -7.06
C GLN A 36 10.85 3.09 -6.64
N PRO A 37 9.89 3.15 -7.58
CA PRO A 37 8.50 3.48 -7.27
C PRO A 37 7.78 2.27 -6.68
N GLY A 38 6.57 2.50 -6.13
CA GLY A 38 5.65 1.44 -5.70
C GLY A 38 5.20 1.55 -4.24
N GLY A 39 6.00 2.17 -3.37
CA GLY A 39 5.66 2.24 -1.94
C GLY A 39 5.50 0.82 -1.36
N ALA A 40 4.36 0.52 -0.73
CA ALA A 40 4.06 -0.81 -0.20
C ALA A 40 3.84 -1.91 -1.28
N LEU A 41 3.73 -1.54 -2.56
CA LEU A 41 3.67 -2.49 -3.68
C LEU A 41 5.07 -2.87 -4.21
N GLN A 42 6.14 -2.37 -3.61
CA GLN A 42 7.49 -2.73 -4.01
C GLN A 42 7.75 -4.22 -3.81
N THR A 43 8.67 -4.74 -4.61
CA THR A 43 9.21 -6.09 -4.46
C THR A 43 10.71 -6.04 -4.26
N PHE A 44 11.25 -7.06 -3.68
CA PHE A 44 12.70 -7.25 -3.57
C PHE A 44 13.07 -8.71 -3.83
N VAL A 45 14.32 -8.95 -4.17
CA VAL A 45 14.85 -10.30 -4.45
C VAL A 45 15.86 -10.67 -3.39
N ARG A 46 15.75 -11.90 -2.88
CA ARG A 46 16.74 -12.53 -2.00
C ARG A 46 17.02 -13.94 -2.50
N GLU A 47 18.27 -14.24 -2.76
CA GLU A 47 18.71 -15.58 -3.24
C GLU A 47 17.88 -16.12 -4.41
N GLY A 48 17.55 -15.24 -5.38
CA GLY A 48 16.80 -15.60 -6.58
C GLY A 48 15.28 -15.77 -6.38
N ILE A 49 14.76 -15.52 -5.19
CA ILE A 49 13.33 -15.53 -4.89
C ILE A 49 12.85 -14.07 -4.76
N ARG A 50 11.73 -13.76 -5.40
CA ARG A 50 11.06 -12.47 -5.26
C ARG A 50 10.07 -12.51 -4.10
N PHE A 51 10.08 -11.47 -3.29
CA PHE A 51 9.13 -11.22 -2.23
C PHE A 51 8.39 -9.91 -2.48
N ASP A 52 7.12 -9.87 -2.16
CA ASP A 52 6.32 -8.66 -2.12
C ASP A 52 6.42 -8.00 -0.74
N THR A 53 6.49 -6.66 -0.71
CA THR A 53 6.57 -5.92 0.56
C THR A 53 5.22 -5.96 1.28
N GLY A 54 4.13 -5.57 0.61
CA GLY A 54 2.80 -5.48 1.24
C GLY A 54 1.64 -5.74 0.28
N PHE A 55 1.92 -6.40 -0.85
CA PHE A 55 0.90 -6.77 -1.82
C PHE A 55 0.78 -8.29 -1.88
N HIS A 56 -0.28 -8.85 -1.32
CA HIS A 56 -0.52 -10.28 -1.30
C HIS A 56 -1.78 -10.63 -2.09
N SER A 57 -2.89 -9.98 -1.75
CA SER A 57 -4.18 -10.21 -2.40
C SER A 57 -5.04 -8.95 -2.45
N VAL A 58 -6.04 -8.96 -3.30
CA VAL A 58 -7.04 -7.88 -3.43
C VAL A 58 -8.45 -8.45 -3.53
N GLY A 59 -9.41 -7.69 -3.01
CA GLY A 59 -10.83 -7.93 -3.26
C GLY A 59 -11.36 -7.08 -4.42
N GLY A 60 -12.53 -7.46 -4.95
CA GLY A 60 -13.26 -6.63 -5.90
C GLY A 60 -12.81 -6.70 -7.36
N MET A 61 -12.03 -7.72 -7.75
CA MET A 61 -11.56 -7.96 -9.13
C MET A 61 -12.46 -8.91 -9.94
N GLN A 62 -13.52 -9.47 -9.36
CA GLN A 62 -14.49 -10.27 -10.10
C GLN A 62 -15.16 -9.46 -11.23
N PRO A 63 -15.74 -10.11 -12.25
CA PRO A 63 -16.50 -9.43 -13.28
C PRO A 63 -17.54 -8.46 -12.67
N GLY A 64 -17.51 -7.18 -13.07
CA GLY A 64 -18.36 -6.14 -12.50
C GLY A 64 -17.97 -5.65 -11.11
N GLY A 65 -16.90 -6.18 -10.51
CA GLY A 65 -16.40 -5.77 -9.19
C GLY A 65 -15.86 -4.34 -9.15
N PRO A 66 -15.86 -3.71 -7.98
CA PRO A 66 -15.52 -2.29 -7.85
C PRO A 66 -14.09 -1.97 -8.26
N LEU A 67 -13.10 -2.78 -7.86
CA LEU A 67 -11.71 -2.55 -8.22
C LEU A 67 -11.49 -2.77 -9.73
N ARG A 68 -12.12 -3.81 -10.30
CA ARG A 68 -12.05 -4.08 -11.75
C ARG A 68 -12.56 -2.89 -12.56
N LYS A 69 -13.72 -2.33 -12.19
CA LYS A 69 -14.29 -1.15 -12.86
C LYS A 69 -13.37 0.06 -12.81
N ILE A 70 -12.69 0.28 -11.68
CA ILE A 70 -11.73 1.37 -11.51
C ILE A 70 -10.49 1.17 -12.38
N MET A 71 -10.03 -0.06 -12.53
CA MET A 71 -8.83 -0.41 -13.29
C MET A 71 -9.05 -0.51 -14.81
N GLU A 72 -10.27 -0.84 -15.24
CA GLU A 72 -10.63 -1.08 -16.63
C GLU A 72 -10.29 0.08 -17.59
N PRO A 73 -10.57 1.36 -17.26
CA PRO A 73 -10.24 2.50 -18.13
C PRO A 73 -8.75 2.67 -18.43
N PHE A 74 -7.88 1.99 -17.68
CA PHE A 74 -6.42 2.04 -17.81
C PHE A 74 -5.82 0.74 -18.35
N GLY A 75 -6.66 -0.25 -18.70
CA GLY A 75 -6.20 -1.56 -19.12
C GLY A 75 -5.58 -2.42 -18.02
N LEU A 76 -5.66 -1.99 -16.76
CA LEU A 76 -5.07 -2.70 -15.62
C LEU A 76 -5.87 -3.94 -15.22
N ASN A 77 -7.10 -4.06 -15.65
CA ASN A 77 -7.94 -5.26 -15.51
C ASN A 77 -7.48 -6.44 -16.39
N TYR A 78 -6.65 -6.18 -17.42
CA TYR A 78 -6.08 -7.20 -18.30
C TYR A 78 -4.71 -7.72 -17.81
N LEU A 79 -4.18 -7.20 -16.71
CA LEU A 79 -3.02 -7.78 -16.05
C LEU A 79 -3.34 -9.22 -15.63
N PRO A 80 -2.33 -10.08 -15.44
CA PRO A 80 -2.53 -11.51 -15.15
C PRO A 80 -3.07 -11.74 -13.73
N TRP A 81 -4.32 -11.30 -13.50
CA TRP A 81 -5.06 -11.52 -12.27
C TRP A 81 -5.51 -12.97 -12.18
N GLU A 82 -5.23 -13.62 -11.07
CA GLU A 82 -5.63 -15.00 -10.78
C GLU A 82 -6.59 -15.00 -9.59
N LYS A 83 -7.76 -15.65 -9.76
CA LYS A 83 -8.68 -15.85 -8.64
C LYS A 83 -8.06 -16.80 -7.64
N MET A 84 -8.12 -16.45 -6.38
CA MET A 84 -7.68 -17.29 -5.26
C MET A 84 -8.81 -18.20 -4.80
N GLY A 85 -8.47 -19.24 -4.04
CA GLY A 85 -9.41 -20.03 -3.27
C GLY A 85 -10.03 -19.23 -2.13
N GLU A 86 -10.92 -19.86 -1.41
CA GLU A 86 -11.50 -19.28 -0.20
C GLU A 86 -10.43 -19.22 0.90
N ASP A 87 -10.37 -18.07 1.59
CA ASP A 87 -9.42 -17.91 2.68
C ASP A 87 -9.73 -18.88 3.83
N GLU A 88 -8.70 -19.42 4.43
CA GLU A 88 -8.80 -20.22 5.63
C GLU A 88 -8.67 -19.32 6.86
N CYS A 89 -9.71 -19.28 7.67
CA CYS A 89 -9.74 -18.45 8.88
C CYS A 89 -9.83 -19.37 10.11
N ILE A 90 -8.79 -19.37 10.91
CA ILE A 90 -8.69 -20.16 12.12
C ILE A 90 -9.11 -19.29 13.31
N ASP A 91 -10.17 -19.70 14.00
CA ASP A 91 -10.65 -19.15 15.28
C ASP A 91 -10.89 -17.62 15.31
N GLY A 92 -11.28 -16.97 14.22
CA GLY A 92 -11.60 -15.55 14.35
C GLY A 92 -11.71 -14.71 13.08
N GLY A 93 -11.61 -15.31 11.93
CA GLY A 93 -11.90 -14.61 10.68
C GLY A 93 -10.79 -13.67 10.17
N PRO A 94 -11.03 -12.98 9.06
CA PRO A 94 -10.01 -12.26 8.28
C PRO A 94 -9.63 -10.89 8.87
N PHE A 95 -9.52 -10.74 10.17
CA PHE A 95 -9.24 -9.46 10.84
C PHE A 95 -7.84 -8.90 10.52
N MET A 96 -6.94 -9.67 9.96
CA MET A 96 -5.66 -9.17 9.45
C MET A 96 -5.80 -8.25 8.23
N ARG A 97 -6.98 -8.23 7.60
CA ARG A 97 -7.25 -7.34 6.45
C ARG A 97 -7.53 -5.90 6.84
N CYS A 98 -7.64 -5.60 8.13
CA CYS A 98 -7.86 -4.24 8.63
C CYS A 98 -6.91 -3.90 9.79
N SER A 99 -6.64 -2.61 9.94
CA SER A 99 -5.62 -2.11 10.86
C SER A 99 -6.04 -2.18 12.33
N SER A 100 -7.33 -2.14 12.62
CA SER A 100 -7.84 -1.98 13.98
C SER A 100 -9.00 -2.90 14.33
N ASN A 101 -9.49 -3.70 13.39
CA ASN A 101 -10.67 -4.54 13.55
C ASN A 101 -11.93 -3.74 13.98
N THR A 102 -12.04 -2.49 13.55
CA THR A 102 -13.24 -1.71 13.82
C THR A 102 -14.42 -2.26 13.01
N PRO A 103 -15.68 -2.16 13.52
CA PRO A 103 -16.85 -2.55 12.74
C PRO A 103 -16.90 -1.84 11.38
N PHE A 104 -16.47 -0.59 11.32
CA PHE A 104 -16.40 0.18 10.08
C PHE A 104 -15.39 -0.41 9.08
N GLU A 105 -14.18 -0.75 9.51
CA GLU A 105 -13.17 -1.36 8.64
C GLU A 105 -13.57 -2.77 8.22
N MET A 106 -14.17 -3.56 9.11
CA MET A 106 -14.70 -4.88 8.76
C MET A 106 -15.72 -4.79 7.63
N GLU A 107 -16.67 -3.87 7.70
CA GLU A 107 -17.70 -3.71 6.66
C GLU A 107 -17.13 -3.18 5.34
N HIS A 108 -16.24 -2.20 5.39
CA HIS A 108 -15.83 -1.46 4.18
C HIS A 108 -14.52 -1.92 3.57
N VAL A 109 -13.65 -2.55 4.34
CA VAL A 109 -12.33 -3.06 3.88
C VAL A 109 -12.37 -4.56 3.70
N VAL A 110 -12.85 -5.32 4.70
CA VAL A 110 -12.81 -6.79 4.68
C VAL A 110 -13.88 -7.38 3.78
N LYS A 111 -15.12 -6.94 3.93
CA LYS A 111 -16.27 -7.48 3.17
C LYS A 111 -16.08 -7.55 1.64
N PRO A 112 -15.42 -6.59 0.95
CA PRO A 112 -15.13 -6.74 -0.48
C PRO A 112 -14.34 -7.99 -0.86
N TYR A 113 -13.61 -8.59 0.08
CA TYR A 113 -12.86 -9.84 -0.13
C TYR A 113 -13.73 -11.10 0.00
N GLU A 114 -14.83 -11.05 0.76
CA GLU A 114 -15.72 -12.20 1.00
C GLU A 114 -16.27 -12.78 -0.30
N ASN A 115 -16.48 -11.95 -1.32
CA ASN A 115 -17.01 -12.39 -2.61
C ASN A 115 -15.95 -12.99 -3.54
N SER A 116 -14.73 -12.52 -3.45
CA SER A 116 -13.59 -13.07 -4.21
C SER A 116 -12.28 -12.41 -3.81
N THR A 117 -11.27 -13.22 -3.60
CA THR A 117 -9.88 -12.81 -3.40
C THR A 117 -9.09 -13.09 -4.68
N TRP A 118 -8.21 -12.18 -5.04
CA TRP A 118 -7.41 -12.25 -6.27
C TRP A 118 -5.97 -11.91 -5.96
N ARG A 119 -5.05 -12.61 -6.60
CA ARG A 119 -3.63 -12.27 -6.65
C ARG A 119 -3.22 -11.82 -8.04
N LEU A 120 -2.10 -11.17 -8.12
CA LEU A 120 -1.51 -10.74 -9.38
C LEU A 120 -0.24 -11.55 -9.63
N LYS A 121 -0.20 -12.29 -10.73
CA LYS A 121 1.01 -13.01 -11.13
C LYS A 121 2.17 -12.01 -11.32
N GLY A 122 3.26 -12.26 -10.62
CA GLY A 122 4.37 -11.31 -10.59
C GLY A 122 4.28 -10.26 -9.47
N GLY A 123 3.26 -10.36 -8.59
CA GLY A 123 3.11 -9.53 -7.40
C GLY A 123 2.85 -8.07 -7.68
N GLY A 124 3.08 -7.24 -6.67
CA GLY A 124 2.90 -5.79 -6.74
C GLY A 124 3.71 -5.12 -7.85
N LYS A 125 4.88 -5.67 -8.19
CA LYS A 125 5.72 -5.17 -9.28
C LYS A 125 4.98 -5.11 -10.62
N THR A 126 4.17 -6.12 -10.94
CA THR A 126 3.40 -6.14 -12.19
C THR A 126 2.44 -4.95 -12.29
N LEU A 127 1.78 -4.60 -11.19
CA LEU A 127 0.91 -3.43 -11.14
C LEU A 127 1.70 -2.12 -11.22
N VAL A 128 2.81 -2.03 -10.47
CA VAL A 128 3.70 -0.86 -10.51
C VAL A 128 4.24 -0.63 -11.92
N ASP A 129 4.78 -1.67 -12.57
CA ASP A 129 5.32 -1.58 -13.93
C ASP A 129 4.28 -1.10 -14.96
N ALA A 130 3.01 -1.48 -14.78
CA ALA A 130 1.92 -0.98 -15.62
C ALA A 130 1.53 0.48 -15.30
N LEU A 131 1.59 0.85 -14.02
CA LEU A 131 1.27 2.20 -13.59
C LEU A 131 2.34 3.22 -14.00
N VAL A 132 3.61 2.90 -13.90
CA VAL A 132 4.72 3.85 -14.21
C VAL A 132 4.85 4.17 -15.70
N LYS A 133 4.31 3.33 -16.57
CA LYS A 133 4.34 3.59 -18.02
C LYS A 133 3.75 4.96 -18.32
N THR A 134 4.47 5.76 -19.11
CA THR A 134 4.07 7.09 -19.55
C THR A 134 3.96 8.16 -18.45
N GLN A 135 4.58 7.94 -17.29
CA GLN A 135 4.63 8.92 -16.20
C GLN A 135 6.04 9.50 -16.04
N ASP A 136 6.14 10.80 -15.77
CA ASP A 136 7.39 11.44 -15.37
C ASP A 136 7.61 11.23 -13.87
N ILE A 137 8.50 10.29 -13.51
CA ILE A 137 8.82 9.95 -12.13
C ILE A 137 10.29 10.27 -11.87
N ARG A 138 10.52 11.14 -10.89
CA ARG A 138 11.86 11.52 -10.44
C ARG A 138 12.19 10.77 -9.15
N LEU A 139 13.05 9.78 -9.25
CA LEU A 139 13.53 8.96 -8.13
C LEU A 139 14.64 9.68 -7.35
N ASN A 140 14.89 9.24 -6.10
CA ASN A 140 15.86 9.82 -5.17
C ASN A 140 15.61 11.31 -4.89
N LYS A 141 14.34 11.75 -4.97
CA LYS A 141 13.89 13.12 -4.71
C LYS A 141 13.10 13.18 -3.41
N LYS A 142 13.82 13.11 -2.28
CA LYS A 142 13.21 13.28 -0.96
C LYS A 142 12.86 14.73 -0.73
N VAL A 143 11.58 15.07 -0.73
CA VAL A 143 11.08 16.42 -0.40
C VAL A 143 11.34 16.69 1.08
N VAL A 144 11.89 17.85 1.40
CA VAL A 144 12.22 18.28 2.77
C VAL A 144 11.54 19.57 3.19
N SER A 145 11.08 20.41 2.24
CA SER A 145 10.31 21.63 2.51
C SER A 145 9.45 22.00 1.31
N ILE A 146 8.36 22.73 1.55
CA ILE A 146 7.52 23.34 0.51
C ILE A 146 7.22 24.76 0.93
N GLU A 147 7.68 25.73 0.14
CA GLU A 147 7.53 27.16 0.39
C GLU A 147 6.89 27.84 -0.82
N ASN A 148 5.68 28.40 -0.64
CA ASN A 148 4.99 29.13 -1.71
C ASN A 148 4.95 28.39 -3.07
N LYS A 149 4.58 27.09 -3.06
CA LYS A 149 4.54 26.20 -4.22
C LYS A 149 5.92 25.79 -4.77
N GLU A 150 7.00 26.18 -4.14
CA GLU A 150 8.35 25.68 -4.43
C GLU A 150 8.67 24.49 -3.52
N ILE A 151 9.04 23.38 -4.11
CA ILE A 151 9.38 22.14 -3.44
C ILE A 151 10.90 22.04 -3.40
N ILE A 152 11.44 21.85 -2.21
CA ILE A 152 12.88 21.69 -1.97
C ILE A 152 13.15 20.22 -1.64
N CYS A 153 14.09 19.61 -2.35
CA CYS A 153 14.54 18.25 -2.11
C CYS A 153 15.85 18.20 -1.31
N ALA A 154 16.10 17.09 -0.63
CA ALA A 154 17.30 16.87 0.20
C ALA A 154 18.61 16.95 -0.58
N ASP A 155 18.61 16.73 -1.89
CA ASP A 155 19.76 16.86 -2.78
C ASP A 155 19.96 18.30 -3.31
N GLY A 156 19.20 19.27 -2.82
CA GLY A 156 19.25 20.66 -3.22
C GLY A 156 18.47 21.00 -4.50
N SER A 157 17.90 20.01 -5.20
CA SER A 157 17.06 20.31 -6.36
C SER A 157 15.73 20.92 -5.93
N THR A 158 15.21 21.84 -6.76
CA THR A 158 13.94 22.50 -6.54
C THR A 158 12.97 22.26 -7.69
N PHE A 159 11.69 22.26 -7.37
CA PHE A 159 10.59 22.10 -8.33
C PHE A 159 9.48 23.09 -7.98
N ARG A 160 8.70 23.50 -8.98
CA ARG A 160 7.57 24.39 -8.78
C ARG A 160 6.37 23.91 -9.55
N ALA A 161 5.18 24.00 -8.97
CA ALA A 161 3.93 23.63 -9.63
C ALA A 161 2.76 24.53 -9.18
N ASP A 162 1.69 24.57 -9.99
CA ASP A 162 0.47 25.28 -9.62
C ASP A 162 -0.29 24.52 -8.54
N TYR A 163 -0.29 23.17 -8.61
CA TYR A 163 -0.89 22.27 -7.65
C TYR A 163 0.10 21.21 -7.18
N ILE A 164 0.13 20.99 -5.88
CA ILE A 164 0.95 19.98 -5.22
C ILE A 164 0.02 18.97 -4.57
N ILE A 165 0.21 17.69 -4.87
CA ILE A 165 -0.59 16.62 -4.30
C ILE A 165 0.32 15.72 -3.45
N SER A 166 0.02 15.58 -2.18
CA SER A 166 0.77 14.71 -1.32
C SER A 166 0.13 13.32 -1.23
N ALA A 167 0.89 12.31 -1.63
CA ALA A 167 0.55 10.89 -1.51
C ALA A 167 1.32 10.20 -0.37
N ILE A 168 1.97 10.97 0.50
CA ILE A 168 2.64 10.49 1.71
C ILE A 168 1.74 10.68 2.93
N HIS A 169 2.21 10.23 4.10
CA HIS A 169 1.43 10.34 5.33
C HIS A 169 1.11 11.80 5.67
N PRO A 170 -0.14 12.15 6.05
CA PRO A 170 -0.57 13.53 6.29
C PRO A 170 0.28 14.29 7.32
N ARG A 171 0.71 13.64 8.41
CA ARG A 171 1.59 14.29 9.38
C ARG A 171 2.91 14.74 8.74
N LEU A 172 3.51 13.88 7.90
CA LEU A 172 4.73 14.25 7.17
C LEU A 172 4.47 15.36 6.16
N THR A 173 3.32 15.31 5.47
CA THR A 173 2.92 16.38 4.55
C THR A 173 2.88 17.74 5.25
N PHE A 174 2.22 17.79 6.41
CA PHE A 174 2.05 19.08 7.11
C PHE A 174 3.31 19.53 7.85
N GLU A 175 4.27 18.65 8.11
CA GLU A 175 5.62 19.09 8.52
C GLU A 175 6.35 19.84 7.39
N LEU A 176 6.16 19.44 6.12
CA LEU A 176 6.76 20.13 4.97
C LEU A 176 6.22 21.54 4.74
N VAL A 177 5.03 21.85 5.26
CA VAL A 177 4.31 23.14 5.08
C VAL A 177 3.89 23.76 6.42
N LYS A 178 4.55 23.41 7.52
CA LYS A 178 4.12 23.77 8.88
C LYS A 178 3.88 25.28 9.08
N ASP A 179 4.67 26.12 8.40
CA ASP A 179 4.60 27.57 8.50
C ASP A 179 3.39 28.17 7.74
N HIS A 180 2.72 27.37 6.92
CA HIS A 180 1.52 27.75 6.16
C HIS A 180 0.21 27.26 6.82
N VAL A 181 0.27 26.57 7.96
CA VAL A 181 -0.89 25.94 8.59
C VAL A 181 -1.07 26.40 10.02
N ARG A 182 -2.32 26.68 10.40
CA ARG A 182 -2.65 27.06 11.79
C ARG A 182 -2.31 25.92 12.76
N SER A 183 -1.74 26.25 13.90
CA SER A 183 -1.37 25.29 14.95
C SER A 183 -2.54 24.42 15.43
N SER A 184 -3.77 24.94 15.39
CA SER A 184 -4.99 24.18 15.73
C SER A 184 -5.25 23.02 14.76
N TYR A 185 -4.93 23.18 13.48
CA TYR A 185 -5.04 22.11 12.48
C TYR A 185 -4.00 21.03 12.74
N LEU A 186 -2.74 21.42 12.99
CA LEU A 186 -1.67 20.47 13.33
C LEU A 186 -1.99 19.66 14.60
N LYS A 187 -2.53 20.33 15.65
CA LYS A 187 -2.99 19.66 16.88
C LYS A 187 -4.11 18.63 16.61
N ARG A 188 -5.00 18.89 15.64
CA ARG A 188 -6.05 17.94 15.25
C ARG A 188 -5.46 16.73 14.52
N LEU A 189 -4.53 16.94 13.60
CA LEU A 189 -3.82 15.86 12.92
C LEU A 189 -3.01 14.98 13.87
N ALA A 190 -2.39 15.58 14.89
CA ALA A 190 -1.63 14.85 15.90
C ALA A 190 -2.48 13.90 16.76
N LYS A 191 -3.81 14.10 16.82
CA LYS A 191 -4.75 13.23 17.54
C LYS A 191 -5.17 11.99 16.73
N LEU A 192 -4.90 11.97 15.42
CA LEU A 192 -5.20 10.79 14.60
C LEU A 192 -4.31 9.63 15.04
N GLU A 193 -4.90 8.47 15.21
CA GLU A 193 -4.18 7.27 15.59
C GLU A 193 -3.75 6.51 14.34
N ASP A 194 -2.50 6.04 14.32
CA ASP A 194 -2.03 5.11 13.30
C ASP A 194 -2.36 3.67 13.69
N GLY A 195 -2.49 2.82 12.69
CA GLY A 195 -2.54 1.38 12.88
C GLY A 195 -1.23 0.84 13.47
N PRO A 196 -1.20 -0.41 13.91
CA PRO A 196 -0.01 -1.02 14.45
C PRO A 196 1.11 -1.12 13.40
N GLY A 197 2.35 -1.13 13.86
CA GLY A 197 3.52 -1.37 13.02
C GLY A 197 3.50 -2.78 12.43
N ALA A 198 3.76 -2.90 11.14
CA ALA A 198 3.79 -4.19 10.47
C ALA A 198 5.10 -4.94 10.72
N VAL A 199 4.99 -6.25 10.83
CA VAL A 199 6.11 -7.19 10.87
C VAL A 199 5.88 -8.23 9.78
N THR A 200 6.90 -8.46 8.94
CA THR A 200 6.83 -9.47 7.88
C THR A 200 8.06 -10.36 7.96
N LEU A 201 7.83 -11.67 7.93
CA LEU A 201 8.87 -12.67 7.81
C LEU A 201 8.78 -13.30 6.42
N ASN A 202 9.73 -12.96 5.56
CA ASN A 202 9.82 -13.48 4.20
C ASN A 202 10.67 -14.75 4.21
N CYS A 203 10.04 -15.91 4.01
CA CYS A 203 10.63 -17.23 4.18
C CYS A 203 10.97 -17.85 2.84
N LYS A 204 12.21 -18.25 2.66
CA LYS A 204 12.65 -19.17 1.61
C LYS A 204 12.43 -20.60 2.09
N LEU A 205 11.88 -21.44 1.23
CA LEU A 205 11.61 -22.83 1.54
C LEU A 205 12.56 -23.76 0.79
N LYS A 206 12.86 -24.91 1.39
CA LYS A 206 13.55 -26.01 0.74
C LYS A 206 12.67 -26.59 -0.36
N GLU A 207 13.28 -26.99 -1.46
CA GLU A 207 12.59 -27.52 -2.63
C GLU A 207 11.80 -28.79 -2.31
N GLY A 208 10.58 -28.87 -2.86
CA GLY A 208 9.74 -30.06 -2.77
C GLY A 208 9.13 -30.35 -1.40
N MET A 209 9.28 -29.48 -0.42
CA MET A 209 8.84 -29.77 0.96
C MET A 209 7.37 -29.43 1.24
N LEU A 210 6.88 -28.29 0.76
CA LEU A 210 5.50 -27.86 1.00
C LEU A 210 4.76 -27.67 -0.33
N LYS A 211 3.56 -28.22 -0.45
CA LYS A 211 2.67 -27.91 -1.57
C LYS A 211 2.24 -26.45 -1.49
N TRP A 212 2.26 -25.80 -2.64
CA TRP A 212 1.79 -24.43 -2.75
C TRP A 212 0.26 -24.36 -2.65
N ILE A 213 -0.24 -23.36 -1.91
CA ILE A 213 -1.68 -23.16 -1.68
C ILE A 213 -2.10 -21.81 -2.31
N ASN A 214 -3.28 -21.78 -2.92
CA ASN A 214 -3.82 -20.60 -3.60
C ASN A 214 -4.88 -19.87 -2.78
N HIS A 215 -4.66 -19.73 -1.48
CA HIS A 215 -5.50 -18.91 -0.60
C HIS A 215 -4.67 -18.35 0.55
N GLU A 216 -5.22 -17.40 1.28
CA GLU A 216 -4.63 -16.86 2.51
C GLU A 216 -5.07 -17.70 3.70
N ILE A 217 -4.20 -17.85 4.70
CA ILE A 217 -4.51 -18.46 5.98
C ILE A 217 -4.39 -17.38 7.07
N PHE A 218 -5.47 -17.17 7.79
CA PHE A 218 -5.53 -16.20 8.89
C PHE A 218 -5.64 -16.93 10.22
N LEU A 219 -4.63 -16.76 11.08
CA LEU A 219 -4.58 -17.37 12.38
C LEU A 219 -5.13 -16.43 13.47
N GLN A 220 -5.64 -17.01 14.57
CA GLN A 220 -6.21 -16.28 15.71
C GLN A 220 -5.24 -15.21 16.28
N ASP A 221 -3.94 -15.50 16.32
CA ASP A 221 -2.90 -14.61 16.82
C ASP A 221 -2.59 -13.42 15.90
N LYS A 222 -3.49 -13.11 14.97
CA LYS A 222 -3.33 -12.05 13.96
C LYS A 222 -2.11 -12.26 13.07
N VAL A 223 -1.82 -13.49 12.75
CA VAL A 223 -0.81 -13.88 11.76
C VAL A 223 -1.50 -14.28 10.47
N MET A 224 -1.05 -13.71 9.36
CA MET A 224 -1.43 -14.13 8.02
C MET A 224 -0.30 -14.94 7.40
N ILE A 225 -0.64 -16.07 6.78
CA ILE A 225 0.28 -16.89 6.00
C ILE A 225 -0.08 -16.73 4.52
N HIS A 226 0.89 -16.29 3.74
CA HIS A 226 0.78 -16.12 2.30
C HIS A 226 1.80 -17.00 1.58
N PHE A 227 1.34 -17.82 0.63
CA PHE A 227 2.22 -18.61 -0.24
C PHE A 227 2.62 -17.77 -1.46
N GLY A 228 3.92 -17.41 -1.54
CA GLY A 228 4.47 -16.58 -2.59
C GLY A 228 4.75 -17.33 -3.89
N GLU A 229 6.02 -17.48 -4.26
CA GLU A 229 6.42 -18.19 -5.48
C GLU A 229 6.23 -19.71 -5.36
N ARG A 230 5.88 -20.34 -6.48
CA ARG A 230 5.86 -21.79 -6.64
C ARG A 230 6.80 -22.26 -7.75
N ASP A 231 7.27 -23.49 -7.66
CA ASP A 231 7.99 -24.17 -8.73
C ASP A 231 7.04 -24.78 -9.79
N ALA A 232 7.64 -25.42 -10.80
CA ALA A 232 6.89 -26.08 -11.88
C ALA A 232 6.07 -27.30 -11.41
N ASP A 233 6.51 -27.95 -10.33
CA ASP A 233 5.89 -29.15 -9.76
C ASP A 233 4.81 -28.83 -8.72
N GLY A 234 4.54 -27.54 -8.51
CA GLY A 234 3.51 -27.04 -7.62
C GLY A 234 3.91 -27.03 -6.15
N TYR A 235 5.20 -26.97 -5.83
CA TYR A 235 5.69 -26.77 -4.48
C TYR A 235 6.01 -25.29 -4.23
N ALA A 236 5.81 -24.85 -3.01
CA ALA A 236 6.12 -23.51 -2.57
C ALA A 236 7.63 -23.29 -2.48
N ARG A 237 8.11 -22.20 -3.09
CA ARG A 237 9.50 -21.72 -2.96
C ARG A 237 9.62 -20.66 -1.89
N SER A 238 8.53 -19.95 -1.63
CA SER A 238 8.49 -18.91 -0.59
C SER A 238 7.14 -18.88 0.12
N LEU A 239 7.19 -18.36 1.34
CA LEU A 239 6.04 -18.15 2.19
C LEU A 239 6.30 -16.86 3.00
N ASP A 240 5.29 -16.02 3.12
CA ASP A 240 5.35 -14.80 3.92
C ASP A 240 4.46 -14.95 5.15
N LEU A 241 5.01 -14.63 6.31
CA LEU A 241 4.28 -14.52 7.57
C LEU A 241 4.16 -13.05 7.93
N LEU A 242 2.93 -12.58 8.06
CA LEU A 242 2.64 -11.20 8.40
C LEU A 242 1.99 -11.12 9.77
N GLY A 243 2.46 -10.18 10.58
CA GLY A 243 1.92 -9.88 11.90
C GLY A 243 2.05 -8.41 12.24
N PHE A 244 1.71 -8.06 13.47
CA PHE A 244 1.86 -6.71 14.00
C PHE A 244 2.73 -6.69 15.23
N ALA A 245 3.51 -5.63 15.37
CA ALA A 245 4.33 -5.43 16.57
C ALA A 245 3.45 -5.26 17.85
N PRO A 246 3.93 -5.75 18.98
CA PRO A 246 5.15 -6.52 19.12
C PRO A 246 4.93 -8.01 18.77
N ILE A 247 5.68 -8.52 17.82
CA ILE A 247 5.75 -9.96 17.51
C ILE A 247 7.17 -10.29 17.03
N THR A 248 7.70 -11.41 17.42
CA THR A 248 9.04 -11.88 17.06
C THR A 248 9.02 -12.85 15.90
N ALA A 249 10.17 -13.11 15.28
CA ALA A 249 10.31 -14.14 14.26
C ALA A 249 9.94 -15.53 14.77
N ASP A 250 10.34 -15.86 16.01
CA ASP A 250 10.06 -17.17 16.62
C ASP A 250 8.57 -17.37 16.86
N GLU A 251 7.86 -16.35 17.32
CA GLU A 251 6.40 -16.39 17.50
C GLU A 251 5.67 -16.58 16.17
N LEU A 252 6.11 -15.88 15.10
CA LEU A 252 5.54 -16.07 13.76
C LEU A 252 5.79 -17.50 13.23
N ILE A 253 7.01 -18.03 13.40
CA ILE A 253 7.38 -19.39 12.98
C ILE A 253 6.59 -20.43 13.79
N GLU A 254 6.44 -20.22 15.08
CA GLU A 254 5.68 -21.12 15.95
C GLU A 254 4.20 -21.16 15.55
N ALA A 255 3.58 -19.99 15.35
CA ALA A 255 2.20 -19.89 14.90
C ALA A 255 1.98 -20.61 13.55
N ALA A 256 2.85 -20.37 12.57
CA ALA A 256 2.79 -21.05 11.29
C ALA A 256 3.01 -22.57 11.43
N THR A 257 3.94 -23.01 12.30
CA THR A 257 4.25 -24.44 12.49
C THR A 257 3.09 -25.19 13.16
N LYS A 258 2.36 -24.56 14.07
CA LYS A 258 1.16 -25.16 14.70
C LYS A 258 0.09 -25.50 13.64
N HIS A 259 0.00 -24.69 12.60
CA HIS A 259 -0.99 -24.88 11.54
C HIS A 259 -0.45 -25.70 10.37
N ILE A 260 0.80 -25.51 9.99
CA ILE A 260 1.52 -26.25 8.94
C ILE A 260 2.69 -26.99 9.62
N PRO A 261 2.49 -28.23 10.14
CA PRO A 261 3.51 -28.90 10.96
C PRO A 261 4.87 -29.07 10.27
N ASP A 262 4.88 -29.26 8.93
CA ASP A 262 6.10 -29.44 8.16
C ASP A 262 6.82 -28.10 7.86
N PHE A 263 6.21 -26.95 8.18
CA PHE A 263 6.78 -25.64 7.87
C PHE A 263 8.17 -25.45 8.47
N ARG A 264 8.37 -25.83 9.74
CA ARG A 264 9.67 -25.68 10.42
C ARG A 264 10.78 -26.48 9.74
N TYR A 265 10.47 -27.65 9.20
CA TYR A 265 11.42 -28.49 8.45
C TYR A 265 11.66 -27.96 7.03
N ALA A 266 10.63 -27.40 6.42
CA ALA A 266 10.69 -26.82 5.09
C ALA A 266 11.41 -25.47 5.07
N LEU A 267 11.44 -24.73 6.18
CA LEU A 267 12.10 -23.43 6.27
C LEU A 267 13.61 -23.59 6.06
N ASP A 268 14.13 -22.92 5.01
CA ASP A 268 15.56 -22.83 4.70
C ASP A 268 16.17 -21.60 5.34
N LYS A 269 15.58 -20.43 5.05
CA LYS A 269 16.07 -19.13 5.49
C LYS A 269 14.93 -18.11 5.56
N TYR A 270 15.10 -17.07 6.34
CA TYR A 270 14.14 -15.96 6.36
C TYR A 270 14.80 -14.59 6.47
N TRP A 271 14.06 -13.57 6.09
CA TRP A 271 14.39 -12.14 6.25
C TRP A 271 13.23 -11.46 6.93
N MET A 272 13.51 -10.74 8.01
CA MET A 272 12.48 -10.05 8.79
C MET A 272 12.45 -8.56 8.45
N SER A 273 11.26 -8.03 8.21
CA SER A 273 10.99 -6.60 8.14
C SER A 273 10.22 -6.19 9.39
N THR A 274 10.79 -5.25 10.14
CA THR A 274 10.21 -4.67 11.36
C THR A 274 9.48 -3.36 11.07
N PRO A 275 8.75 -2.76 12.03
CA PRO A 275 8.17 -1.43 11.86
C PRO A 275 9.19 -0.37 11.43
N GLU A 276 10.44 -0.44 11.92
CA GLU A 276 11.51 0.49 11.51
C GLU A 276 11.90 0.27 10.04
N THR A 277 11.91 -0.99 9.57
CA THR A 277 12.12 -1.32 8.16
C THR A 277 11.01 -0.71 7.30
N TRP A 278 9.75 -0.90 7.70
CA TRP A 278 8.60 -0.33 7.02
C TRP A 278 8.66 1.20 6.99
N GLN A 279 8.94 1.84 8.13
CA GLN A 279 9.08 3.30 8.21
C GLN A 279 10.20 3.82 7.30
N ARG A 280 11.34 3.12 7.25
CA ARG A 280 12.48 3.51 6.41
C ARG A 280 12.11 3.53 4.92
N TYR A 281 11.38 2.53 4.44
CA TYR A 281 11.11 2.36 3.00
C TYR A 281 9.81 3.05 2.54
N THR A 282 8.80 3.11 3.39
CA THR A 282 7.50 3.72 3.04
C THR A 282 7.33 5.13 3.58
N GLY A 283 8.15 5.55 4.55
CA GLY A 283 8.01 6.83 5.23
C GLY A 283 6.83 6.88 6.21
N THR A 284 6.10 5.78 6.44
CA THR A 284 4.93 5.79 7.33
C THR A 284 5.35 5.84 8.79
N PRO A 285 4.84 6.77 9.60
CA PRO A 285 5.13 6.82 11.03
C PRO A 285 4.80 5.50 11.73
N GLY A 286 5.69 5.05 12.63
CA GLY A 286 5.52 3.80 13.36
C GLY A 286 5.52 2.54 12.49
N GLY A 287 5.88 2.64 11.20
CA GLY A 287 5.94 1.50 10.29
C GLY A 287 4.59 0.85 10.02
N THR A 288 3.49 1.58 10.16
CA THR A 288 2.15 1.03 9.88
C THR A 288 1.98 0.71 8.40
N ALA A 289 1.47 -0.49 8.09
CA ALA A 289 1.13 -0.87 6.72
C ALA A 289 -0.18 -0.23 6.25
N PHE A 290 -1.12 0.03 7.16
CA PHE A 290 -2.48 0.46 6.85
C PHE A 290 -2.73 1.97 7.08
N GLY A 291 -1.75 2.69 7.66
CA GLY A 291 -1.84 4.12 7.92
C GLY A 291 -2.76 4.46 9.10
N ILE A 292 -3.49 5.56 8.97
CA ILE A 292 -4.38 6.09 10.01
C ILE A 292 -5.60 5.18 10.18
N LYS A 293 -5.92 4.82 11.44
CA LYS A 293 -7.12 4.06 11.78
C LYS A 293 -8.40 4.81 11.39
N LYS A 294 -9.42 4.07 10.98
CA LYS A 294 -10.74 4.58 10.62
C LYS A 294 -11.80 3.89 11.46
N TYR A 295 -12.48 4.66 12.29
CA TYR A 295 -13.61 4.19 13.08
C TYR A 295 -14.94 4.47 12.37
N THR A 296 -14.98 5.56 11.61
CA THR A 296 -16.13 6.01 10.83
C THR A 296 -15.66 6.76 9.58
N SER A 297 -16.60 7.08 8.69
CA SER A 297 -16.32 7.96 7.54
C SER A 297 -15.93 9.39 7.95
N ALA A 298 -16.24 9.82 9.17
CA ALA A 298 -15.84 11.12 9.70
C ALA A 298 -14.32 11.22 9.95
N ASP A 299 -13.61 10.08 10.03
CA ASP A 299 -12.16 10.03 10.17
C ASP A 299 -11.43 10.22 8.83
N PHE A 300 -12.17 10.32 7.73
CA PHE A 300 -11.60 10.59 6.42
C PHE A 300 -11.07 12.01 6.36
N LEU A 301 -9.87 12.15 5.83
CA LEU A 301 -9.30 13.45 5.52
C LEU A 301 -9.76 13.86 4.12
N PRO A 302 -10.35 15.06 3.96
CA PRO A 302 -10.73 15.53 2.63
C PRO A 302 -9.48 15.68 1.76
N PRO A 303 -9.60 15.45 0.44
CA PRO A 303 -8.50 15.73 -0.49
C PRO A 303 -8.01 17.18 -0.45
N GLN A 304 -8.93 18.13 -0.29
CA GLN A 304 -8.59 19.55 -0.12
C GLN A 304 -8.01 19.81 1.27
N THR A 305 -6.95 20.59 1.32
CA THR A 305 -6.36 21.08 2.58
C THR A 305 -6.72 22.55 2.84
N PRO A 306 -6.39 23.09 4.03
CA PRO A 306 -6.49 24.54 4.25
C PRO A 306 -5.60 25.38 3.35
N ILE A 307 -4.66 24.75 2.63
CA ILE A 307 -3.77 25.43 1.67
C ILE A 307 -4.33 25.20 0.26
N PRO A 308 -4.78 26.23 -0.47
CA PRO A 308 -5.56 26.09 -1.70
C PRO A 308 -4.88 25.31 -2.84
N TRP A 309 -3.55 25.27 -2.86
CA TRP A 309 -2.76 24.59 -3.88
C TRP A 309 -2.23 23.23 -3.43
N LEU A 310 -2.52 22.79 -2.18
CA LEU A 310 -2.07 21.51 -1.62
C LEU A 310 -3.24 20.56 -1.45
N TYR A 311 -3.13 19.37 -2.01
CA TYR A 311 -4.10 18.29 -1.90
C TYR A 311 -3.49 17.05 -1.28
N LEU A 312 -4.33 16.16 -0.74
CA LEU A 312 -3.95 14.86 -0.21
C LEU A 312 -4.54 13.75 -1.06
N THR A 313 -3.82 12.63 -1.17
CA THR A 313 -4.31 11.39 -1.76
C THR A 313 -3.73 10.17 -1.05
N GLY A 314 -4.20 8.98 -1.36
CA GLY A 314 -3.68 7.71 -0.84
C GLY A 314 -4.46 7.16 0.35
N GLN A 315 -3.96 6.07 0.92
CA GLN A 315 -4.66 5.29 1.95
C GLN A 315 -5.05 6.07 3.22
N ASN A 316 -4.36 7.18 3.52
CA ASN A 316 -4.61 7.95 4.73
C ASN A 316 -5.78 8.93 4.61
N THR A 317 -6.27 9.22 3.39
CA THR A 317 -7.40 10.14 3.16
C THR A 317 -8.75 9.44 3.21
N GLY A 318 -8.77 8.14 2.92
CA GLY A 318 -9.96 7.30 2.95
C GLY A 318 -9.63 5.92 3.52
N LEU A 319 -10.14 4.88 2.88
CA LEU A 319 -9.84 3.50 3.24
C LEU A 319 -8.45 3.09 2.73
N HIS A 320 -7.81 2.17 3.44
CA HIS A 320 -6.56 1.54 3.02
C HIS A 320 -6.80 0.38 2.04
N GLY A 321 -5.71 -0.32 1.68
CA GLY A 321 -5.72 -1.37 0.66
C GLY A 321 -5.79 -0.81 -0.76
N VAL A 322 -5.71 -1.69 -1.75
CA VAL A 322 -5.63 -1.29 -3.16
C VAL A 322 -6.89 -0.56 -3.61
N LEU A 323 -8.07 -1.11 -3.31
CA LEU A 323 -9.35 -0.50 -3.66
C LEU A 323 -9.53 0.87 -3.00
N GLY A 324 -9.33 0.95 -1.69
CA GLY A 324 -9.48 2.21 -0.94
C GLY A 324 -8.52 3.29 -1.42
N THR A 325 -7.28 2.93 -1.71
CA THR A 325 -6.27 3.86 -2.25
C THR A 325 -6.64 4.38 -3.65
N CYS A 326 -7.17 3.52 -4.52
CA CYS A 326 -7.64 3.93 -5.85
C CYS A 326 -8.87 4.85 -5.75
N ILE A 327 -9.81 4.57 -4.83
CA ILE A 327 -10.97 5.45 -4.56
C ILE A 327 -10.49 6.81 -4.04
N SER A 328 -9.50 6.83 -3.15
CA SER A 328 -8.90 8.09 -2.68
C SER A 328 -8.34 8.93 -3.83
N ALA A 329 -7.60 8.31 -4.76
CA ALA A 329 -7.07 9.02 -5.93
C ALA A 329 -8.19 9.56 -6.83
N LEU A 330 -9.28 8.83 -7.04
CA LEU A 330 -10.45 9.31 -7.76
C LEU A 330 -11.12 10.49 -7.06
N ASN A 331 -11.23 10.45 -5.73
CA ASN A 331 -11.79 11.57 -4.96
C ASN A 331 -10.91 12.82 -5.05
N THR A 332 -9.59 12.64 -5.03
CA THR A 332 -8.65 13.75 -5.23
C THR A 332 -8.76 14.33 -6.63
N PHE A 333 -8.88 13.48 -7.65
CA PHE A 333 -9.10 13.92 -9.02
C PHE A 333 -10.39 14.73 -9.16
N LYS A 334 -11.52 14.26 -8.60
CA LYS A 334 -12.78 15.00 -8.58
C LYS A 334 -12.68 16.34 -7.84
N ALA A 335 -11.87 16.39 -6.79
CA ALA A 335 -11.65 17.63 -6.02
C ALA A 335 -10.81 18.65 -6.80
N LEU A 336 -9.89 18.20 -7.66
CA LEU A 336 -9.12 19.04 -8.57
C LEU A 336 -9.98 19.55 -9.75
N PHE A 337 -10.95 18.77 -10.19
CA PHE A 337 -11.81 19.06 -11.34
C PHE A 337 -13.30 18.92 -10.97
N PRO A 338 -13.85 19.87 -10.19
CA PRO A 338 -15.25 19.83 -9.80
C PRO A 338 -16.13 19.97 -11.05
N GLY A 339 -17.02 18.99 -11.27
CA GLY A 339 -17.96 18.96 -12.41
C GLY A 339 -17.64 17.92 -13.50
N GLU A 340 -16.61 17.09 -13.27
CA GLU A 340 -16.28 15.94 -14.13
C GLU A 340 -16.60 14.58 -13.49
#